data_91faa5c56114dd8ca33b1c7f98b12d86
#
_entry.id   91faa5c56114dd8ca33b1c7f98b12d86
#
_cell.length_a   1.000
_cell.length_b   1.000
_cell.length_c   1.000
_cell.angle_alpha   90.00
_cell.angle_beta   90.00
_cell.angle_gamma   90.00
#
_symmetry.space_group_name_H-M   'P 1'
#
loop_
_entity.id
_entity.type
_entity.pdbx_description
1 polymer ?
#
loop_
_entity_poly.entity_id
_entity_poly.type
_entity_poly.pdbx_seq_one_letter_code
_entity_poly.pdbx_strand_id
1 'polypeptide(L)'
;MTANEANLKKALPSKSTVPIVSCDWLEEHLGDPSVRIVEVCSSPRNSTYLQNHIPGAIWCFWKDWCWHDSDREFVTPRAAALRLGANGITEETTLVFYGDPVQYGPYAAWAFTMAGHPNVRILDGGRRKWISDGRPLTPEITELTPVEYRTRKSDCSMRIGRDAIRAGLGKTGRILLDVRSAEEFNGERVMPPPDFDHGAERAGRIPGALHLHFQEILNEDDSYLDRDTLAAKFLDLSLTPNQSEEVIIYCRLSHRASLAWYAMRYIIGFENVKIYDGSWTEWGSIVGFPVEK
;
A
#
# COMPACT_ATOMS: atom_id res chain seq x y z
N MET A 1 2.97 -29.32 -23.06
CA MET A 1 2.52 -27.93 -22.89
C MET A 1 1.01 -27.96 -22.72
N THR A 2 0.56 -27.80 -21.49
CA THR A 2 -0.86 -27.82 -21.16
C THR A 2 -1.46 -26.44 -21.42
N ALA A 3 -2.75 -26.37 -21.72
CA ALA A 3 -3.50 -25.13 -21.97
C ALA A 3 -3.33 -24.05 -20.87
N ASN A 4 -2.85 -24.42 -19.71
CA ASN A 4 -2.58 -23.54 -18.56
C ASN A 4 -1.30 -22.69 -18.74
N GLU A 5 -0.28 -23.20 -19.48
CA GLU A 5 0.95 -22.45 -19.71
C GLU A 5 0.81 -21.34 -20.77
N ALA A 6 -0.17 -21.50 -21.68
CA ALA A 6 -0.43 -20.51 -22.73
C ALA A 6 -1.20 -19.28 -22.22
N ASN A 7 -2.00 -19.41 -21.16
CA ASN A 7 -2.78 -18.30 -20.57
C ASN A 7 -1.97 -17.39 -19.64
N LEU A 8 -0.84 -17.85 -19.12
CA LEU A 8 0.09 -17.04 -18.30
C LEU A 8 0.86 -15.97 -19.11
N LYS A 9 0.80 -16.02 -20.44
CA LYS A 9 1.50 -15.07 -21.34
C LYS A 9 0.63 -13.93 -21.86
N LYS A 10 -0.56 -13.71 -21.32
CA LYS A 10 -1.39 -12.58 -21.73
C LYS A 10 -0.75 -11.27 -21.22
N ALA A 11 -0.43 -10.42 -22.18
CA ALA A 11 0.32 -9.16 -22.12
C ALA A 11 0.30 -8.45 -20.75
N LEU A 12 1.44 -8.50 -20.09
CA LEU A 12 1.80 -7.52 -19.05
C LEU A 12 1.78 -6.12 -19.69
N PRO A 13 1.33 -5.08 -18.96
CA PRO A 13 1.56 -3.71 -19.39
C PRO A 13 3.06 -3.53 -19.66
N SER A 14 3.41 -2.73 -20.66
CA SER A 14 4.81 -2.48 -20.99
C SER A 14 5.58 -2.07 -19.73
N LYS A 15 6.85 -2.43 -19.58
CA LYS A 15 7.70 -2.11 -18.40
C LYS A 15 7.66 -0.64 -17.96
N SER A 16 7.21 0.28 -18.83
CA SER A 16 7.06 1.71 -18.53
C SER A 16 5.81 2.10 -17.73
N THR A 17 4.87 1.18 -17.49
CA THR A 17 3.58 1.49 -16.84
C THR A 17 3.36 0.78 -15.50
N VAL A 18 4.30 -0.06 -15.04
CA VAL A 18 4.19 -0.73 -13.73
C VAL A 18 4.51 0.30 -12.64
N PRO A 19 3.61 0.52 -11.68
CA PRO A 19 3.81 1.52 -10.63
C PRO A 19 4.76 1.06 -9.50
N ILE A 20 5.57 0.03 -9.74
CA ILE A 20 6.62 -0.45 -8.84
C ILE A 20 7.95 -0.25 -9.56
N VAL A 21 8.84 0.55 -8.97
CA VAL A 21 10.16 0.83 -9.55
C VAL A 21 11.28 0.23 -8.69
N SER A 22 12.36 -0.20 -9.35
CA SER A 22 13.56 -0.71 -8.68
C SER A 22 14.41 0.43 -8.10
N CYS A 23 15.33 0.06 -7.20
CA CYS A 23 16.35 0.98 -6.71
C CYS A 23 17.26 1.49 -7.83
N ASP A 24 17.60 0.64 -8.84
CA ASP A 24 18.38 1.06 -10.02
C ASP A 24 17.65 2.16 -10.80
N TRP A 25 16.36 1.93 -11.08
CA TRP A 25 15.56 2.93 -11.79
C TRP A 25 15.54 4.26 -11.03
N LEU A 26 15.34 4.23 -9.70
CA LEU A 26 15.28 5.46 -8.91
C LEU A 26 16.64 6.17 -8.87
N GLU A 27 17.75 5.44 -8.76
CA GLU A 27 19.09 6.01 -8.77
C GLU A 27 19.41 6.71 -10.09
N GLU A 28 19.00 6.13 -11.21
CA GLU A 28 19.13 6.75 -12.56
C GLU A 28 18.28 8.04 -12.70
N HIS A 29 17.26 8.23 -11.86
CA HIS A 29 16.37 9.38 -11.90
C HIS A 29 16.56 10.35 -10.72
N LEU A 30 17.65 10.19 -9.94
CA LEU A 30 18.00 11.18 -8.92
C LEU A 30 18.28 12.53 -9.57
N GLY A 31 17.64 13.57 -9.06
CA GLY A 31 17.77 14.93 -9.59
C GLY A 31 16.94 15.22 -10.85
N ASP A 32 16.18 14.26 -11.37
CA ASP A 32 15.23 14.52 -12.46
C ASP A 32 14.07 15.42 -11.96
N PRO A 33 13.88 16.62 -12.53
CA PRO A 33 12.84 17.55 -12.09
C PRO A 33 11.42 17.04 -12.31
N SER A 34 11.24 16.05 -13.20
CA SER A 34 9.95 15.39 -13.45
C SER A 34 9.63 14.29 -12.43
N VAL A 35 10.57 13.93 -11.54
CA VAL A 35 10.41 12.92 -10.49
C VAL A 35 10.44 13.57 -9.11
N ARG A 36 9.46 13.28 -8.28
CA ARG A 36 9.45 13.67 -6.86
C ARG A 36 9.45 12.44 -5.97
N ILE A 37 10.50 12.31 -5.17
CA ILE A 37 10.66 11.23 -4.22
C ILE A 37 10.04 11.65 -2.89
N VAL A 38 9.25 10.77 -2.26
CA VAL A 38 8.54 11.07 -1.00
C VAL A 38 8.81 9.97 0.01
N GLU A 39 9.51 10.32 1.11
CA GLU A 39 9.67 9.42 2.26
C GLU A 39 8.45 9.50 3.17
N VAL A 40 7.73 8.39 3.29
CA VAL A 40 6.52 8.29 4.11
C VAL A 40 6.84 7.66 5.45
N CYS A 41 6.77 8.46 6.51
CA CYS A 41 7.12 8.05 7.86
C CYS A 41 5.90 7.69 8.71
N SER A 42 6.08 6.71 9.59
CA SER A 42 5.07 6.26 10.57
C SER A 42 4.89 7.24 11.73
N SER A 43 5.89 8.06 12.01
CA SER A 43 5.93 9.03 13.12
C SER A 43 5.85 10.47 12.61
N PRO A 44 5.18 11.38 13.33
CA PRO A 44 5.23 12.80 13.04
C PRO A 44 6.60 13.44 13.33
N ARG A 45 7.51 12.68 13.96
CA ARG A 45 8.89 13.09 14.17
C ARG A 45 9.72 12.67 12.97
N ASN A 46 10.34 13.64 12.31
CA ASN A 46 11.16 13.41 11.12
C ASN A 46 12.64 13.10 11.42
N SER A 47 12.94 12.59 12.62
CA SER A 47 14.30 12.40 13.08
C SER A 47 15.15 11.48 12.19
N THR A 48 14.56 10.38 11.70
CA THR A 48 15.26 9.46 10.79
C THR A 48 15.54 10.13 9.45
N TYR A 49 14.54 10.81 8.88
CA TYR A 49 14.69 11.58 7.65
C TYR A 49 15.77 12.66 7.76
N LEU A 50 15.81 13.42 8.88
CA LEU A 50 16.81 14.45 9.11
C LEU A 50 18.24 13.90 9.30
N GLN A 51 18.37 12.65 9.77
CA GLN A 51 19.68 12.00 9.83
C GLN A 51 20.19 11.66 8.43
N ASN A 52 19.37 11.00 7.64
CA ASN A 52 19.64 10.74 6.24
C ASN A 52 18.37 10.23 5.52
N HIS A 53 18.29 10.48 4.24
CA HIS A 53 17.22 10.03 3.35
C HIS A 53 17.76 9.87 1.91
N ILE A 54 16.96 9.34 1.01
CA ILE A 54 17.31 9.25 -0.42
C ILE A 54 17.47 10.68 -0.98
N PRO A 55 18.56 11.00 -1.71
CA PRO A 55 18.79 12.34 -2.23
C PRO A 55 17.57 12.86 -3.02
N GLY A 56 17.17 14.09 -2.74
CA GLY A 56 16.01 14.72 -3.38
C GLY A 56 14.65 14.33 -2.79
N ALA A 57 14.60 13.41 -1.83
CA ALA A 57 13.35 13.04 -1.18
C ALA A 57 12.81 14.16 -0.30
N ILE A 58 11.49 14.25 -0.22
CA ILE A 58 10.77 15.10 0.73
C ILE A 58 10.12 14.25 1.80
N TRP A 59 10.00 14.81 3.01
CA TRP A 59 9.38 14.12 4.14
C TRP A 59 7.86 14.20 4.11
N CYS A 60 7.21 13.09 4.48
CA CYS A 60 5.77 12.98 4.60
C CYS A 60 5.39 12.21 5.87
N PHE A 61 4.67 12.84 6.79
CA PHE A 61 3.96 12.07 7.81
C PHE A 61 2.64 11.58 7.22
N TRP A 62 2.45 10.25 7.26
CA TRP A 62 1.36 9.60 6.54
C TRP A 62 -0.04 10.13 6.89
N LYS A 63 -0.34 10.46 8.15
CA LYS A 63 -1.65 11.00 8.55
C LYS A 63 -1.93 12.35 7.92
N ASP A 64 -0.93 13.25 8.00
CA ASP A 64 -1.09 14.62 7.50
C ASP A 64 -1.30 14.68 5.99
N TRP A 65 -0.72 13.69 5.26
CA TRP A 65 -0.83 13.68 3.82
C TRP A 65 -2.00 12.86 3.29
N CYS A 66 -2.29 11.70 3.90
CA CYS A 66 -3.23 10.74 3.36
C CYS A 66 -4.63 10.86 3.93
N TRP A 67 -4.80 11.49 5.10
CA TRP A 67 -6.09 11.58 5.76
C TRP A 67 -6.71 12.98 5.69
N HIS A 68 -8.06 12.98 5.79
CA HIS A 68 -8.83 14.18 6.10
C HIS A 68 -8.51 14.60 7.53
N ASP A 69 -8.47 15.91 7.78
CA ASP A 69 -7.98 16.47 9.05
C ASP A 69 -8.85 16.07 10.27
N SER A 70 -10.13 15.74 10.07
CA SER A 70 -11.05 15.41 11.17
C SER A 70 -11.78 14.05 11.02
N ASP A 71 -12.13 13.65 9.80
CA ASP A 71 -13.16 12.63 9.59
C ASP A 71 -12.63 11.21 9.50
N ARG A 72 -11.31 10.99 9.62
CA ARG A 72 -10.66 9.70 9.35
C ARG A 72 -10.89 9.18 7.90
N GLU A 73 -11.50 9.95 7.04
CA GLU A 73 -11.54 9.70 5.60
C GLU A 73 -10.19 9.98 4.94
N PHE A 74 -10.03 9.58 3.68
CA PHE A 74 -8.86 9.96 2.91
C PHE A 74 -8.85 11.45 2.60
N VAL A 75 -7.66 11.94 2.30
CA VAL A 75 -7.45 13.29 1.80
C VAL A 75 -8.38 13.59 0.63
N THR A 76 -9.08 14.72 0.68
CA THR A 76 -9.92 15.15 -0.45
C THR A 76 -9.06 15.55 -1.65
N PRO A 77 -9.57 15.46 -2.89
CA PRO A 77 -8.82 15.89 -4.07
C PRO A 77 -8.31 17.33 -3.97
N ARG A 78 -9.09 18.22 -3.35
CA ARG A 78 -8.68 19.62 -3.13
C ARG A 78 -7.52 19.73 -2.12
N ALA A 79 -7.60 19.01 -1.00
CA ALA A 79 -6.53 19.03 -0.01
C ALA A 79 -5.26 18.34 -0.55
N ALA A 80 -5.40 17.26 -1.31
CA ALA A 80 -4.28 16.63 -2.01
C ALA A 80 -3.60 17.60 -2.98
N ALA A 81 -4.38 18.34 -3.79
CA ALA A 81 -3.86 19.35 -4.73
C ALA A 81 -3.06 20.43 -3.99
N LEU A 82 -3.58 20.96 -2.87
CA LEU A 82 -2.88 21.96 -2.07
C LEU A 82 -1.56 21.42 -1.48
N ARG A 83 -1.58 20.19 -0.95
CA ARG A 83 -0.38 19.53 -0.39
C ARG A 83 0.68 19.29 -1.47
N LEU A 84 0.26 18.77 -2.63
CA LEU A 84 1.15 18.52 -3.76
C LEU A 84 1.76 19.81 -4.30
N GLY A 85 0.92 20.81 -4.58
CA GLY A 85 1.37 22.12 -5.08
C GLY A 85 2.33 22.83 -4.12
N ALA A 86 2.06 22.81 -2.81
CA ALA A 86 2.96 23.36 -1.79
C ALA A 86 4.35 22.70 -1.79
N ASN A 87 4.46 21.47 -2.29
CA ASN A 87 5.70 20.71 -2.39
C ASN A 87 6.29 20.70 -3.83
N GLY A 88 5.92 21.67 -4.65
CA GLY A 88 6.48 21.83 -6.00
C GLY A 88 6.10 20.72 -6.98
N ILE A 89 4.96 20.05 -6.76
CA ILE A 89 4.50 18.91 -7.55
C ILE A 89 3.37 19.36 -8.46
N THR A 90 3.46 19.02 -9.74
CA THR A 90 2.43 19.24 -10.76
C THR A 90 1.77 17.91 -11.16
N GLU A 91 0.77 17.95 -12.03
CA GLU A 91 0.09 16.76 -12.54
C GLU A 91 0.98 15.90 -13.45
N GLU A 92 2.01 16.47 -14.02
CA GLU A 92 2.99 15.78 -14.86
C GLU A 92 4.10 15.11 -14.05
N THR A 93 4.25 15.48 -12.78
CA THR A 93 5.30 14.94 -11.90
C THR A 93 5.05 13.45 -11.62
N THR A 94 6.07 12.63 -11.77
CA THR A 94 6.06 11.24 -11.28
C THR A 94 6.34 11.24 -9.78
N LEU A 95 5.39 10.80 -8.98
CA LEU A 95 5.57 10.59 -7.54
C LEU A 95 6.13 9.20 -7.29
N VAL A 96 7.23 9.12 -6.55
CA VAL A 96 7.79 7.85 -6.09
C VAL A 96 7.75 7.83 -4.57
N PHE A 97 6.84 7.02 -4.03
CA PHE A 97 6.70 6.86 -2.58
C PHE A 97 7.55 5.69 -2.08
N TYR A 98 8.26 5.91 -1.00
CA TYR A 98 8.87 4.86 -0.22
C TYR A 98 8.57 5.07 1.26
N GLY A 99 8.64 4.01 2.06
CA GLY A 99 8.26 4.08 3.47
C GLY A 99 9.35 3.58 4.40
N ASP A 100 9.28 4.05 5.64
CA ASP A 100 9.97 3.51 6.79
C ASP A 100 8.98 3.44 7.96
N PRO A 101 8.43 2.22 8.26
CA PRO A 101 8.54 0.92 7.56
C PRO A 101 7.97 0.88 6.13
N VAL A 102 8.35 -0.16 5.37
CA VAL A 102 8.08 -0.30 3.93
C VAL A 102 6.61 -0.11 3.52
N GLN A 103 5.65 -0.59 4.31
CA GLN A 103 4.21 -0.55 4.00
C GLN A 103 3.62 0.87 3.93
N TYR A 104 4.33 1.90 4.43
CA TYR A 104 3.82 3.27 4.40
C TYR A 104 3.93 3.90 3.01
N GLY A 105 4.95 3.55 2.22
CA GLY A 105 5.07 3.98 0.82
C GLY A 105 3.88 3.53 -0.03
N PRO A 106 3.57 2.23 -0.12
CA PRO A 106 2.39 1.72 -0.83
C PRO A 106 1.07 2.32 -0.33
N TYR A 107 0.93 2.58 0.96
CA TYR A 107 -0.27 3.20 1.51
C TYR A 107 -0.48 4.64 0.99
N ALA A 108 0.55 5.47 1.04
CA ALA A 108 0.47 6.82 0.51
C ALA A 108 0.25 6.81 -1.01
N ALA A 109 0.96 5.96 -1.74
CA ALA A 109 0.78 5.79 -3.17
C ALA A 109 -0.67 5.42 -3.53
N TRP A 110 -1.28 4.49 -2.80
CA TRP A 110 -2.67 4.12 -2.97
C TRP A 110 -3.63 5.29 -2.69
N ALA A 111 -3.40 6.06 -1.61
CA ALA A 111 -4.19 7.23 -1.27
C ALA A 111 -4.14 8.32 -2.35
N PHE A 112 -2.95 8.63 -2.87
CA PHE A 112 -2.77 9.65 -3.92
C PHE A 112 -3.26 9.19 -5.30
N THR A 113 -3.21 7.89 -5.59
CA THR A 113 -3.88 7.32 -6.77
C THR A 113 -5.38 7.51 -6.68
N MET A 114 -6.01 7.25 -5.52
CA MET A 114 -7.44 7.52 -5.31
C MET A 114 -7.77 9.01 -5.37
N ALA A 115 -6.89 9.89 -4.91
CA ALA A 115 -7.06 11.33 -5.02
C ALA A 115 -6.92 11.84 -6.47
N GLY A 116 -6.51 10.98 -7.42
CA GLY A 116 -6.48 11.23 -8.85
C GLY A 116 -5.13 11.71 -9.39
N HIS A 117 -4.02 11.58 -8.64
CA HIS A 117 -2.70 11.86 -9.22
C HIS A 117 -2.35 10.78 -10.26
N PRO A 118 -1.98 11.17 -11.52
CA PRO A 118 -1.90 10.20 -12.61
C PRO A 118 -0.64 9.31 -12.58
N ASN A 119 0.47 9.84 -12.06
CA ASN A 119 1.79 9.22 -12.15
C ASN A 119 2.33 8.84 -10.76
N VAL A 120 1.72 7.83 -10.13
CA VAL A 120 2.13 7.34 -8.80
C VAL A 120 2.92 6.06 -8.92
N ARG A 121 4.04 5.97 -8.21
CA ARG A 121 4.91 4.79 -8.14
C ARG A 121 5.32 4.51 -6.69
N ILE A 122 5.72 3.28 -6.42
CA ILE A 122 6.36 2.87 -5.17
C ILE A 122 7.76 2.37 -5.46
N LEU A 123 8.68 2.61 -4.54
CA LEU A 123 10.02 2.02 -4.56
C LEU A 123 9.97 0.61 -3.99
N ASP A 124 10.35 -0.39 -4.75
CA ASP A 124 10.46 -1.77 -4.30
C ASP A 124 11.51 -1.90 -3.19
N GLY A 125 11.14 -2.54 -2.07
CA GLY A 125 11.99 -2.67 -0.88
C GLY A 125 12.15 -1.39 -0.03
N GLY A 126 11.65 -0.25 -0.53
CA GLY A 126 11.68 1.01 0.19
C GLY A 126 13.05 1.41 0.73
N ARG A 127 13.07 2.01 1.94
CA ARG A 127 14.31 2.50 2.58
C ARG A 127 15.29 1.36 2.89
N ARG A 128 14.80 0.22 3.36
CA ARG A 128 15.66 -0.89 3.80
C ARG A 128 16.50 -1.44 2.66
N LYS A 129 15.86 -1.72 1.50
CA LYS A 129 16.59 -2.18 0.33
C LYS A 129 17.57 -1.15 -0.19
N TRP A 130 17.20 0.12 -0.27
CA TRP A 130 18.08 1.19 -0.70
C TRP A 130 19.39 1.23 0.12
N ILE A 131 19.28 1.09 1.44
CA ILE A 131 20.42 1.03 2.36
C ILE A 131 21.21 -0.26 2.19
N SER A 132 20.54 -1.41 2.09
CA SER A 132 21.22 -2.71 1.95
C SER A 132 22.02 -2.82 0.65
N ASP A 133 21.57 -2.15 -0.40
CA ASP A 133 22.29 -2.06 -1.68
C ASP A 133 23.46 -1.06 -1.64
N GLY A 134 23.72 -0.39 -0.50
CA GLY A 134 24.80 0.57 -0.32
C GLY A 134 24.62 1.88 -1.09
N ARG A 135 23.38 2.25 -1.42
CA ARG A 135 23.09 3.43 -2.25
C ARG A 135 23.18 4.74 -1.47
N PRO A 136 23.35 5.88 -2.17
CA PRO A 136 23.62 7.18 -1.54
C PRO A 136 22.48 7.64 -0.65
N LEU A 137 22.83 8.21 0.50
CA LEU A 137 21.93 8.90 1.41
C LEU A 137 22.48 10.30 1.71
N THR A 138 21.60 11.23 2.04
CA THR A 138 21.97 12.61 2.39
C THR A 138 21.13 13.14 3.56
N PRO A 139 21.67 14.02 4.41
CA PRO A 139 20.89 14.82 5.34
C PRO A 139 20.35 16.13 4.73
N GLU A 140 20.70 16.44 3.47
CA GLU A 140 20.37 17.70 2.81
C GLU A 140 18.88 17.81 2.50
N ILE A 141 18.22 18.82 3.05
CA ILE A 141 16.79 19.07 2.83
C ILE A 141 16.59 19.67 1.43
N THR A 142 15.70 19.07 0.67
CA THR A 142 15.33 19.56 -0.65
C THR A 142 14.54 20.85 -0.55
N GLU A 143 15.06 21.93 -1.14
CA GLU A 143 14.33 23.20 -1.28
C GLU A 143 13.27 23.07 -2.35
N LEU A 144 12.05 23.52 -2.05
CA LEU A 144 10.89 23.40 -2.91
C LEU A 144 10.31 24.78 -3.21
N THR A 145 9.98 25.00 -4.47
CA THR A 145 9.20 26.18 -4.89
C THR A 145 7.74 25.75 -5.08
N PRO A 146 6.78 26.31 -4.31
CA PRO A 146 5.37 26.00 -4.48
C PRO A 146 4.88 26.30 -5.91
N VAL A 147 3.99 25.46 -6.41
CA VAL A 147 3.36 25.59 -7.73
C VAL A 147 1.84 25.42 -7.60
N GLU A 148 1.11 25.83 -8.62
CA GLU A 148 -0.31 25.51 -8.73
C GLU A 148 -0.46 24.06 -9.16
N TYR A 149 -1.28 23.28 -8.41
CA TYR A 149 -1.69 21.93 -8.79
C TYR A 149 -3.18 21.92 -9.12
N ARG A 150 -3.55 21.44 -10.31
CA ARG A 150 -4.94 21.35 -10.73
C ARG A 150 -5.62 20.15 -10.06
N THR A 151 -6.66 20.42 -9.28
CA THR A 151 -7.47 19.39 -8.62
C THR A 151 -8.00 18.36 -9.62
N ARG A 152 -7.81 17.09 -9.34
CA ARG A 152 -8.26 15.97 -10.17
C ARG A 152 -9.51 15.32 -9.58
N LYS A 153 -10.20 14.50 -10.37
CA LYS A 153 -11.33 13.68 -9.91
C LYS A 153 -10.79 12.46 -9.17
N SER A 154 -11.34 12.18 -7.98
CA SER A 154 -11.02 10.97 -7.23
C SER A 154 -11.57 9.71 -7.89
N ASP A 155 -10.88 8.60 -7.70
CA ASP A 155 -11.33 7.25 -8.04
C ASP A 155 -11.18 6.33 -6.82
N CYS A 156 -12.29 6.03 -6.16
CA CYS A 156 -12.33 5.14 -5.00
C CYS A 156 -12.72 3.69 -5.35
N SER A 157 -12.66 3.29 -6.61
CA SER A 157 -13.03 1.94 -7.06
C SER A 157 -12.15 0.83 -6.45
N MET A 158 -10.93 1.18 -6.02
CA MET A 158 -9.99 0.30 -5.33
C MET A 158 -10.31 0.08 -3.84
N ARG A 159 -11.32 0.76 -3.32
CA ARG A 159 -11.72 0.75 -1.90
C ARG A 159 -13.09 0.10 -1.73
N ILE A 160 -13.30 -0.55 -0.60
CA ILE A 160 -14.60 -1.06 -0.18
C ILE A 160 -14.88 -0.73 1.27
N GLY A 161 -16.11 -0.39 1.60
CA GLY A 161 -16.53 -0.06 2.96
C GLY A 161 -17.10 -1.26 3.72
N ARG A 162 -17.12 -1.15 5.05
CA ARG A 162 -17.57 -2.18 5.99
C ARG A 162 -18.98 -2.74 5.72
N ASP A 163 -19.92 -1.87 5.34
CA ASP A 163 -21.33 -2.27 5.15
C ASP A 163 -21.46 -3.20 3.93
N ALA A 164 -20.71 -2.92 2.86
CA ALA A 164 -20.66 -3.78 1.69
C ALA A 164 -20.00 -5.14 1.99
N ILE A 165 -18.98 -5.16 2.86
CA ILE A 165 -18.36 -6.41 3.32
C ILE A 165 -19.36 -7.20 4.18
N ARG A 166 -19.97 -6.56 5.18
CA ARG A 166 -20.96 -7.18 6.05
C ARG A 166 -22.12 -7.79 5.27
N ALA A 167 -22.65 -7.06 4.30
CA ALA A 167 -23.74 -7.54 3.43
C ALA A 167 -23.34 -8.71 2.52
N GLY A 168 -22.03 -8.87 2.28
CA GLY A 168 -21.45 -9.93 1.45
C GLY A 168 -20.93 -11.15 2.21
N LEU A 169 -20.95 -11.17 3.54
CA LEU A 169 -20.47 -12.30 4.31
C LEU A 169 -21.21 -13.59 3.97
N GLY A 170 -20.46 -14.68 3.76
CA GLY A 170 -20.99 -16.00 3.42
C GLY A 170 -21.59 -16.10 2.01
N LYS A 171 -21.50 -15.06 1.18
CA LYS A 171 -21.93 -15.09 -0.23
C LYS A 171 -20.78 -15.54 -1.14
N THR A 172 -21.12 -16.24 -2.21
CA THR A 172 -20.19 -16.55 -3.30
C THR A 172 -19.75 -15.29 -4.04
N GLY A 173 -18.58 -15.32 -4.67
CA GLY A 173 -18.08 -14.21 -5.50
C GLY A 173 -17.22 -13.19 -4.76
N ARG A 174 -16.90 -13.44 -3.48
CA ARG A 174 -16.05 -12.56 -2.67
C ARG A 174 -15.17 -13.34 -1.71
N ILE A 175 -13.88 -13.00 -1.67
CA ILE A 175 -12.88 -13.60 -0.81
C ILE A 175 -12.27 -12.49 0.06
N LEU A 176 -12.19 -12.74 1.36
CA LEU A 176 -11.52 -11.86 2.32
C LEU A 176 -10.12 -12.38 2.56
N LEU A 177 -9.10 -11.52 2.49
CA LEU A 177 -7.71 -11.84 2.76
C LEU A 177 -7.19 -10.96 3.91
N ASP A 178 -6.91 -11.59 5.03
CA ASP A 178 -6.27 -10.96 6.19
C ASP A 178 -4.75 -11.07 6.07
N VAL A 179 -4.07 -9.94 6.06
CA VAL A 179 -2.60 -9.90 5.93
C VAL A 179 -1.90 -9.52 7.24
N ARG A 180 -2.60 -9.63 8.37
CA ARG A 180 -2.05 -9.41 9.71
C ARG A 180 -1.16 -10.59 10.14
N SER A 181 -0.54 -10.47 11.32
CA SER A 181 0.21 -11.58 11.91
C SER A 181 -0.73 -12.74 12.30
N ALA A 182 -0.15 -13.93 12.51
CA ALA A 182 -0.90 -15.11 12.93
C ALA A 182 -1.62 -14.89 14.27
N GLU A 183 -0.97 -14.22 15.22
CA GLU A 183 -1.55 -13.91 16.53
C GLU A 183 -2.75 -12.97 16.42
N GLU A 184 -2.69 -11.96 15.53
CA GLU A 184 -3.81 -11.08 15.25
C GLU A 184 -4.97 -11.87 14.60
N PHE A 185 -4.66 -12.72 13.63
CA PHE A 185 -5.65 -13.51 12.89
C PHE A 185 -6.34 -14.54 13.80
N ASN A 186 -5.58 -15.23 14.66
CA ASN A 186 -6.10 -16.24 15.60
C ASN A 186 -6.84 -15.62 16.79
N GLY A 187 -6.83 -14.29 16.92
CA GLY A 187 -7.52 -13.61 18.00
C GLY A 187 -6.82 -13.66 19.34
N GLU A 188 -5.53 -13.84 19.35
CA GLU A 188 -4.68 -13.76 20.54
C GLU A 188 -4.38 -12.30 20.90
N ARG A 189 -4.30 -11.43 19.87
CA ARG A 189 -4.00 -10.01 19.99
C ARG A 189 -4.76 -9.20 18.93
N VAL A 190 -4.81 -7.89 19.13
CA VAL A 190 -5.33 -6.93 18.13
C VAL A 190 -4.21 -6.16 17.41
N MET A 191 -2.99 -6.21 17.95
CA MET A 191 -1.79 -5.58 17.40
C MET A 191 -0.61 -6.56 17.44
N PRO A 192 0.31 -6.54 16.44
CA PRO A 192 1.47 -7.44 16.44
C PRO A 192 2.39 -7.17 17.65
N PRO A 193 3.05 -8.20 18.19
CA PRO A 193 4.07 -8.01 19.20
C PRO A 193 5.29 -7.26 18.61
N PRO A 194 6.15 -6.62 19.43
CA PRO A 194 6.11 -6.54 20.90
C PRO A 194 5.28 -5.36 21.44
N ASP A 195 4.62 -4.61 20.58
CA ASP A 195 3.94 -3.39 20.95
C ASP A 195 2.78 -3.61 21.93
N PHE A 196 2.39 -2.54 22.63
CA PHE A 196 1.20 -2.54 23.49
C PHE A 196 -0.04 -2.92 22.69
N ASP A 197 -0.81 -3.88 23.21
CA ASP A 197 -1.97 -4.44 22.52
C ASP A 197 -3.16 -3.47 22.51
N HIS A 198 -3.35 -2.78 21.40
CA HIS A 198 -4.43 -1.78 21.24
C HIS A 198 -4.88 -1.66 19.77
N GLY A 199 -5.98 -0.96 19.54
CA GLY A 199 -6.43 -0.56 18.21
C GLY A 199 -7.74 -1.20 17.76
N ALA A 200 -8.32 -2.08 18.57
CA ALA A 200 -9.68 -2.58 18.43
C ALA A 200 -10.18 -3.08 19.78
N GLU A 201 -11.52 -3.14 19.96
CA GLU A 201 -12.13 -3.63 21.19
C GLU A 201 -12.14 -5.17 21.29
N ARG A 202 -12.05 -5.85 20.15
CA ARG A 202 -12.12 -7.31 20.08
C ARG A 202 -10.98 -7.86 19.24
N ALA A 203 -10.41 -9.00 19.66
CA ALA A 203 -9.47 -9.79 18.90
C ALA A 203 -10.19 -10.85 18.07
N GLY A 204 -9.58 -11.25 16.94
CA GLY A 204 -10.12 -12.22 15.98
C GLY A 204 -10.00 -11.75 14.54
N ARG A 205 -10.84 -12.28 13.65
CA ARG A 205 -10.86 -11.98 12.22
C ARG A 205 -12.28 -11.77 11.69
N ILE A 206 -12.40 -11.23 10.49
CA ILE A 206 -13.67 -11.19 9.75
C ILE A 206 -14.03 -12.64 9.38
N PRO A 207 -15.26 -13.10 9.65
CA PRO A 207 -15.64 -14.51 9.40
C PRO A 207 -15.37 -14.96 7.96
N GLY A 208 -14.74 -16.14 7.84
CA GLY A 208 -14.39 -16.73 6.55
C GLY A 208 -13.18 -16.10 5.86
N ALA A 209 -12.42 -15.25 6.52
CA ALA A 209 -11.20 -14.69 5.94
C ALA A 209 -10.09 -15.74 5.79
N LEU A 210 -9.41 -15.72 4.64
CA LEU A 210 -8.14 -16.40 4.43
C LEU A 210 -7.01 -15.61 5.09
N HIS A 211 -5.89 -16.27 5.38
CA HIS A 211 -4.73 -15.65 6.00
C HIS A 211 -3.48 -15.77 5.14
N LEU A 212 -2.77 -14.67 4.97
CA LEU A 212 -1.40 -14.62 4.44
C LEU A 212 -0.68 -13.44 5.09
N HIS A 213 0.28 -13.70 5.97
CA HIS A 213 1.02 -12.62 6.61
C HIS A 213 1.79 -11.79 5.58
N PHE A 214 1.66 -10.46 5.65
CA PHE A 214 2.24 -9.57 4.64
C PHE A 214 3.76 -9.73 4.45
N GLN A 215 4.50 -10.15 5.49
CA GLN A 215 5.94 -10.40 5.37
C GLN A 215 6.28 -11.61 4.51
N GLU A 216 5.35 -12.54 4.34
CA GLU A 216 5.56 -13.71 3.50
C GLU A 216 5.61 -13.40 2.00
N ILE A 217 5.22 -12.20 1.58
CA ILE A 217 5.32 -11.74 0.19
C ILE A 217 6.58 -10.90 -0.07
N LEU A 218 7.47 -10.78 0.92
CA LEU A 218 8.69 -9.98 0.86
C LEU A 218 9.94 -10.82 1.08
N ASN A 219 11.05 -10.33 0.51
CA ASN A 219 12.40 -10.73 0.84
C ASN A 219 12.86 -10.09 2.17
N GLU A 220 14.02 -10.50 2.66
CA GLU A 220 14.60 -9.95 3.90
C GLU A 220 14.95 -8.45 3.80
N ASP A 221 15.15 -7.93 2.59
CA ASP A 221 15.41 -6.52 2.31
C ASP A 221 14.15 -5.69 2.07
N ASP A 222 12.97 -6.25 2.37
CA ASP A 222 11.64 -5.70 2.16
C ASP A 222 11.21 -5.57 0.68
N SER A 223 12.01 -6.00 -0.30
CA SER A 223 11.57 -6.09 -1.69
C SER A 223 10.55 -7.21 -1.88
N TYR A 224 9.71 -7.09 -2.90
CA TYR A 224 8.78 -8.17 -3.22
C TYR A 224 9.52 -9.42 -3.65
N LEU A 225 8.97 -10.58 -3.29
CA LEU A 225 9.38 -11.85 -3.88
C LEU A 225 9.17 -11.82 -5.41
N ASP A 226 9.90 -12.68 -6.12
CA ASP A 226 9.68 -12.84 -7.55
C ASP A 226 8.24 -13.30 -7.86
N ARG A 227 7.81 -13.04 -9.09
CA ARG A 227 6.44 -13.28 -9.54
C ARG A 227 5.98 -14.73 -9.36
N ASP A 228 6.85 -15.69 -9.64
CA ASP A 228 6.48 -17.10 -9.61
C ASP A 228 6.32 -17.60 -8.17
N THR A 229 7.20 -17.17 -7.28
CA THR A 229 7.09 -17.42 -5.84
C THR A 229 5.85 -16.78 -5.23
N LEU A 230 5.54 -15.53 -5.59
CA LEU A 230 4.30 -14.87 -5.18
C LEU A 230 3.06 -15.60 -5.70
N ALA A 231 3.07 -15.99 -6.98
CA ALA A 231 1.95 -16.72 -7.59
C ALA A 231 1.68 -18.05 -6.87
N ALA A 232 2.74 -18.78 -6.49
CA ALA A 232 2.62 -20.03 -5.73
C ALA A 232 1.96 -19.80 -4.36
N LYS A 233 2.38 -18.75 -3.62
CA LYS A 233 1.79 -18.41 -2.31
C LYS A 233 0.30 -18.08 -2.39
N PHE A 234 -0.12 -17.33 -3.40
CA PHE A 234 -1.54 -17.05 -3.59
C PHE A 234 -2.31 -18.29 -4.07
N LEU A 235 -1.70 -19.14 -4.89
CA LEU A 235 -2.29 -20.39 -5.34
C LEU A 235 -2.55 -21.38 -4.19
N ASP A 236 -1.66 -21.43 -3.18
CA ASP A 236 -1.84 -22.24 -1.95
C ASP A 236 -3.12 -21.86 -1.21
N LEU A 237 -3.58 -20.61 -1.35
CA LEU A 237 -4.87 -20.11 -0.87
C LEU A 237 -6.00 -20.25 -1.89
N SER A 238 -5.76 -20.93 -3.00
CA SER A 238 -6.69 -21.05 -4.14
C SER A 238 -7.03 -19.69 -4.79
N LEU A 239 -6.12 -18.70 -4.68
CA LEU A 239 -6.27 -17.39 -5.31
C LEU A 239 -5.50 -17.35 -6.63
N THR A 240 -6.21 -17.02 -7.73
CA THR A 240 -5.63 -16.89 -9.07
C THR A 240 -6.07 -15.61 -9.76
N PRO A 241 -5.22 -14.97 -10.59
CA PRO A 241 -5.57 -13.70 -11.23
C PRO A 241 -6.77 -13.77 -12.18
N ASN A 242 -7.10 -14.94 -12.67
CA ASN A 242 -8.22 -15.15 -13.62
C ASN A 242 -9.55 -15.55 -12.95
N GLN A 243 -9.60 -15.56 -11.61
CA GLN A 243 -10.83 -15.85 -10.90
C GLN A 243 -11.86 -14.73 -11.06
N SER A 244 -13.14 -15.10 -10.99
CA SER A 244 -14.25 -14.15 -11.07
C SER A 244 -14.53 -13.43 -9.74
N GLU A 245 -14.06 -14.00 -8.64
CA GLU A 245 -14.31 -13.48 -7.30
C GLU A 245 -13.52 -12.20 -7.05
N GLU A 246 -14.17 -11.30 -6.33
CA GLU A 246 -13.54 -10.09 -5.80
C GLU A 246 -12.69 -10.46 -4.58
N VAL A 247 -11.40 -10.11 -4.58
CA VAL A 247 -10.53 -10.27 -3.42
C VAL A 247 -10.51 -8.97 -2.63
N ILE A 248 -10.85 -9.03 -1.35
CA ILE A 248 -10.81 -7.89 -0.43
C ILE A 248 -9.72 -8.12 0.59
N ILE A 249 -8.70 -7.26 0.56
CA ILE A 249 -7.57 -7.33 1.47
C ILE A 249 -7.81 -6.38 2.64
N TYR A 250 -7.51 -6.83 3.84
CA TYR A 250 -7.51 -5.99 5.03
C TYR A 250 -6.35 -6.31 5.97
N CYS A 251 -6.04 -5.38 6.85
CA CYS A 251 -5.09 -5.59 7.95
C CYS A 251 -5.60 -4.92 9.23
N ARG A 252 -4.79 -4.10 9.90
CA ARG A 252 -5.23 -3.29 11.04
C ARG A 252 -5.72 -1.89 10.63
N LEU A 253 -4.95 -1.21 9.74
CA LEU A 253 -5.21 0.16 9.25
C LEU A 253 -4.85 0.35 7.76
N SER A 254 -4.98 -0.69 6.93
CA SER A 254 -4.72 -0.73 5.48
C SER A 254 -3.27 -0.59 5.01
N HIS A 255 -2.29 -0.21 5.85
CA HIS A 255 -0.89 -0.06 5.40
C HIS A 255 -0.31 -1.38 4.87
N ARG A 256 -0.43 -2.47 5.63
CA ARG A 256 0.01 -3.81 5.20
C ARG A 256 -0.85 -4.34 4.04
N ALA A 257 -2.13 -4.00 4.05
CA ALA A 257 -3.05 -4.38 2.99
C ALA A 257 -2.71 -3.71 1.64
N SER A 258 -2.28 -2.45 1.64
CA SER A 258 -1.89 -1.77 0.41
C SER A 258 -0.63 -2.39 -0.22
N LEU A 259 0.33 -2.83 0.60
CA LEU A 259 1.51 -3.54 0.12
C LEU A 259 1.12 -4.86 -0.58
N ALA A 260 0.26 -5.68 0.03
CA ALA A 260 -0.25 -6.91 -0.60
C ALA A 260 -1.10 -6.61 -1.86
N TRP A 261 -1.87 -5.52 -1.85
CA TRP A 261 -2.65 -5.08 -3.00
C TRP A 261 -1.77 -4.75 -4.21
N TYR A 262 -0.62 -4.05 -4.01
CA TYR A 262 0.34 -3.78 -5.09
C TYR A 262 0.92 -5.08 -5.67
N ALA A 263 1.28 -6.05 -4.82
CA ALA A 263 1.77 -7.36 -5.28
C ALA A 263 0.71 -8.08 -6.12
N MET A 264 -0.52 -8.19 -5.61
CA MET A 264 -1.61 -8.86 -6.32
C MET A 264 -1.96 -8.15 -7.64
N ARG A 265 -2.13 -6.82 -7.60
CA ARG A 265 -2.59 -6.05 -8.75
C ARG A 265 -1.53 -5.96 -9.85
N TYR A 266 -0.28 -5.67 -9.51
CA TYR A 266 0.72 -5.27 -10.48
C TYR A 266 1.81 -6.31 -10.74
N ILE A 267 2.10 -7.20 -9.80
CA ILE A 267 3.08 -8.27 -10.02
C ILE A 267 2.37 -9.52 -10.54
N ILE A 268 1.27 -9.93 -9.91
CA ILE A 268 0.54 -11.14 -10.27
C ILE A 268 -0.51 -10.87 -11.35
N GLY A 269 -1.21 -9.74 -11.31
CA GLY A 269 -2.17 -9.33 -12.33
C GLY A 269 -3.63 -9.59 -11.96
N PHE A 270 -3.99 -9.59 -10.68
CA PHE A 270 -5.40 -9.63 -10.26
C PHE A 270 -6.12 -8.35 -10.71
N GLU A 271 -7.24 -8.49 -11.41
CA GLU A 271 -8.02 -7.34 -11.87
C GLU A 271 -9.03 -6.88 -10.83
N ASN A 272 -9.64 -7.81 -10.10
CA ASN A 272 -10.71 -7.53 -9.14
C ASN A 272 -10.21 -7.65 -7.69
N VAL A 273 -9.35 -6.72 -7.28
CA VAL A 273 -8.79 -6.67 -5.93
C VAL A 273 -9.01 -5.29 -5.30
N LYS A 274 -9.53 -5.26 -4.06
CA LYS A 274 -9.84 -4.05 -3.31
C LYS A 274 -9.26 -4.09 -1.90
N ILE A 275 -9.16 -2.91 -1.29
CA ILE A 275 -8.76 -2.78 0.11
C ILE A 275 -9.96 -2.35 0.95
N TYR A 276 -10.15 -3.04 2.07
CA TYR A 276 -11.01 -2.56 3.14
C TYR A 276 -10.18 -1.63 4.05
N ASP A 277 -10.38 -0.34 3.87
CA ASP A 277 -9.59 0.68 4.56
C ASP A 277 -9.78 0.69 6.08
N GLY A 278 -11.00 0.63 6.57
CA GLY A 278 -11.28 0.60 8.02
C GLY A 278 -10.59 -0.57 8.72
N SER A 279 -10.44 -1.67 8.01
CA SER A 279 -9.68 -2.85 8.46
C SER A 279 -10.12 -3.34 9.86
N TRP A 280 -9.23 -3.98 10.61
CA TRP A 280 -9.58 -4.54 11.91
C TRP A 280 -9.87 -3.46 12.97
N THR A 281 -9.21 -2.31 12.90
CA THR A 281 -9.47 -1.19 13.82
C THR A 281 -10.93 -0.76 13.78
N GLU A 282 -11.54 -0.75 12.61
CA GLU A 282 -12.97 -0.45 12.46
C GLU A 282 -13.82 -1.68 12.78
N TRP A 283 -13.59 -2.82 12.12
CA TRP A 283 -14.42 -4.01 12.24
C TRP A 283 -14.49 -4.56 13.66
N GLY A 284 -13.34 -4.67 14.31
CA GLY A 284 -13.21 -5.18 15.68
C GLY A 284 -13.81 -4.27 16.74
N SER A 285 -14.09 -3.00 16.44
CA SER A 285 -14.63 -2.03 17.39
C SER A 285 -16.13 -1.78 17.25
N ILE A 286 -16.74 -2.13 16.11
CA ILE A 286 -18.17 -1.87 15.88
C ILE A 286 -19.04 -2.91 16.59
N VAL A 287 -19.99 -2.43 17.38
CA VAL A 287 -20.99 -3.27 18.06
C VAL A 287 -21.85 -4.01 17.04
N GLY A 288 -22.07 -5.32 17.25
CA GLY A 288 -22.91 -6.14 16.39
C GLY A 288 -22.28 -6.61 15.08
N PHE A 289 -21.00 -6.33 14.84
CA PHE A 289 -20.26 -6.92 13.73
C PHE A 289 -19.73 -8.32 14.13
N PRO A 290 -19.88 -9.34 13.26
CA PRO A 290 -19.47 -10.69 13.59
C PRO A 290 -17.93 -10.82 13.62
N VAL A 291 -17.43 -11.63 14.54
CA VAL A 291 -16.01 -11.94 14.72
C VAL A 291 -15.86 -13.44 14.79
N GLU A 292 -14.86 -13.98 14.12
CA GLU A 292 -14.40 -15.35 14.19
C GLU A 292 -13.03 -15.40 14.92
N LYS A 293 -12.78 -16.45 15.68
CA LYS A 293 -11.50 -16.71 16.35
C LYS A 293 -10.92 -18.06 15.91
#